data_9abc82b9fc219472d9aabda4d5173bd3
#
_entry.id   9abc82b9fc219472d9aabda4d5173bd3
#
_cell.length_a   1.000
_cell.length_b   1.000
_cell.length_c   1.000
_cell.angle_alpha   90.00
_cell.angle_beta   90.00
_cell.angle_gamma   90.00
#
_symmetry.space_group_name_H-M   'P 1'
#
loop_
_entity.id
_entity.type
_entity.pdbx_description
1 polymer ?
#
loop_
_entity_poly.entity_id
_entity_poly.type
_entity_poly.pdbx_seq_one_letter_code
_entity_poly.pdbx_strand_id
1 'polypeptide(L)'
;AGAGAGACGGCHEFTFGDGRPDLVQETVSEHAASIYAAVGCAECHMPARDGHKDHRFVSGHAPAQIARAVHVDVAREKGNALRVVIRVDAGHAFPTGDMFRRARLVVFAEGARGEIVADAERTFGRTWGGVARGEHAGAREQQSDTRIRGTWSEVIDLEAPSAPIVRVRWTLIYERVVAMRGPHVSVAASDTLVEGELRW
;
A
#
# COMPACT_ATOMS: atom_id res chain seq x y z
N ALA A 1 9.79 21.46 11.22
CA ALA A 1 8.66 21.44 10.30
C ALA A 1 9.23 21.49 8.89
N GLY A 2 9.00 20.42 8.10
CA GLY A 2 9.47 20.35 6.72
C GLY A 2 8.84 21.45 5.87
N ALA A 3 9.57 21.87 4.84
CA ALA A 3 9.12 22.92 3.93
C ALA A 3 7.77 22.52 3.30
N GLY A 4 6.72 23.30 3.57
CA GLY A 4 5.40 23.14 2.93
C GLY A 4 4.36 22.33 3.69
N ALA A 5 4.66 21.79 4.87
CA ALA A 5 3.68 21.01 5.65
C ALA A 5 2.51 21.84 6.21
N GLY A 6 2.66 23.16 6.33
CA GLY A 6 1.69 24.02 7.02
C GLY A 6 0.27 23.97 6.46
N ALA A 7 0.11 24.04 5.15
CA ALA A 7 -1.22 24.03 4.51
C ALA A 7 -1.79 22.60 4.40
N CYS A 8 -0.95 21.58 4.23
CA CYS A 8 -1.37 20.20 4.04
C CYS A 8 -1.57 19.46 5.38
N GLY A 9 -0.82 19.86 6.42
CA GLY A 9 -0.77 19.18 7.71
C GLY A 9 -2.11 19.13 8.43
N GLY A 10 -2.91 20.19 8.34
CA GLY A 10 -4.21 20.24 9.00
C GLY A 10 -5.23 19.16 8.55
N CYS A 11 -5.02 18.59 7.35
CA CYS A 11 -5.85 17.53 6.81
C CYS A 11 -5.13 16.18 6.72
N HIS A 12 -3.78 16.18 6.69
CA HIS A 12 -2.99 14.97 6.47
C HIS A 12 -2.20 14.52 7.71
N GLU A 13 -2.47 15.12 8.86
CA GLU A 13 -1.94 14.73 10.16
C GLU A 13 -3.00 14.96 11.23
N PHE A 14 -3.73 13.93 11.59
CA PHE A 14 -4.77 14.06 12.61
C PHE A 14 -5.06 12.76 13.35
N THR A 15 -5.55 12.92 14.59
CA THR A 15 -6.08 11.86 15.43
C THR A 15 -7.62 11.88 15.41
N PHE A 16 -8.26 10.83 15.87
CA PHE A 16 -9.64 10.94 16.31
C PHE A 16 -9.71 11.88 17.52
N GLY A 17 -10.68 12.80 17.54
CA GLY A 17 -10.80 13.86 18.53
C GLY A 17 -11.21 13.44 19.94
N ASP A 18 -11.03 12.16 20.31
CA ASP A 18 -11.43 11.53 21.58
C ASP A 18 -10.25 11.34 22.55
N GLY A 19 -9.14 12.03 22.30
CA GLY A 19 -7.93 11.98 23.16
C GLY A 19 -7.07 10.74 22.98
N ARG A 20 -7.35 9.88 22.00
CA ARG A 20 -6.48 8.74 21.67
C ARG A 20 -5.22 9.20 20.94
N PRO A 21 -4.06 8.59 21.24
CA PRO A 21 -2.80 8.96 20.60
C PRO A 21 -2.69 8.45 19.16
N ASP A 22 -3.56 7.50 18.74
CA ASP A 22 -3.45 6.86 17.43
C ASP A 22 -3.78 7.84 16.31
N LEU A 23 -2.82 8.08 15.43
CA LEU A 23 -3.00 8.90 14.24
C LEU A 23 -3.85 8.16 13.21
N VAL A 24 -4.94 8.77 12.79
CA VAL A 24 -5.75 8.32 11.65
C VAL A 24 -4.99 8.55 10.35
N GLN A 25 -4.38 9.73 10.24
CA GLN A 25 -3.41 10.08 9.21
C GLN A 25 -2.14 10.62 9.84
N GLU A 26 -0.99 10.11 9.41
CA GLU A 26 0.34 10.47 9.90
C GLU A 26 1.30 10.83 8.74
N THR A 27 0.72 11.29 7.61
CA THR A 27 1.45 11.54 6.37
C THR A 27 2.57 12.58 6.54
N VAL A 28 2.36 13.60 7.38
CA VAL A 28 3.37 14.64 7.62
C VAL A 28 4.51 14.11 8.48
N SER A 29 4.21 13.37 9.53
CA SER A 29 5.22 12.71 10.38
C SER A 29 6.04 11.70 9.59
N GLU A 30 5.38 10.88 8.78
CA GLU A 30 6.04 9.91 7.90
C GLU A 30 6.96 10.62 6.90
N HIS A 31 6.49 11.70 6.28
CA HIS A 31 7.28 12.49 5.35
C HIS A 31 8.50 13.11 6.03
N ALA A 32 8.33 13.70 7.21
CA ALA A 32 9.43 14.29 7.97
C ALA A 32 10.52 13.27 8.37
N ALA A 33 10.15 12.00 8.52
CA ALA A 33 11.06 10.90 8.82
C ALA A 33 11.67 10.25 7.57
N SER A 34 11.26 10.63 6.37
CA SER A 34 11.71 10.03 5.11
C SER A 34 12.95 10.71 4.53
N ILE A 35 13.55 10.08 3.51
CA ILE A 35 14.63 10.69 2.72
C ILE A 35 14.16 11.91 1.93
N TYR A 36 12.86 12.12 1.80
CA TYR A 36 12.23 13.23 1.10
C TYR A 36 11.83 14.39 2.02
N ALA A 37 12.23 14.39 3.30
CA ALA A 37 11.85 15.40 4.30
C ALA A 37 12.09 16.86 3.87
N ALA A 38 13.07 17.08 2.99
CA ALA A 38 13.39 18.40 2.44
C ALA A 38 12.57 18.78 1.20
N VAL A 39 11.80 17.83 0.61
CA VAL A 39 11.00 18.03 -0.60
C VAL A 39 9.60 18.46 -0.18
N GLY A 40 9.09 19.57 -0.70
CA GLY A 40 7.75 20.04 -0.37
C GLY A 40 6.65 19.11 -0.94
N CYS A 41 5.52 18.99 -0.23
CA CYS A 41 4.37 18.17 -0.68
C CYS A 41 3.92 18.55 -2.11
N ALA A 42 3.95 19.83 -2.43
CA ALA A 42 3.57 20.35 -3.73
C ALA A 42 4.51 19.95 -4.89
N GLU A 43 5.75 19.56 -4.59
CA GLU A 43 6.69 19.13 -5.64
C GLU A 43 6.25 17.80 -6.28
N CYS A 44 5.65 16.91 -5.49
CA CYS A 44 5.14 15.64 -5.97
C CYS A 44 3.64 15.70 -6.33
N HIS A 45 2.83 16.41 -5.50
CA HIS A 45 1.37 16.41 -5.65
C HIS A 45 0.81 17.53 -6.53
N MET A 46 1.63 18.53 -6.84
CA MET A 46 1.28 19.66 -7.71
C MET A 46 2.37 19.84 -8.77
N PRO A 47 2.56 18.87 -9.69
CA PRO A 47 3.60 18.96 -10.71
C PRO A 47 3.40 20.22 -11.56
N ALA A 48 4.50 20.78 -12.05
CA ALA A 48 4.44 21.94 -12.95
C ALA A 48 3.80 21.53 -14.29
N ARG A 49 2.85 22.33 -14.75
CA ARG A 49 2.22 22.23 -16.05
C ARG A 49 2.10 23.62 -16.67
N ASP A 50 2.63 23.78 -17.87
CA ASP A 50 2.60 25.07 -18.59
C ASP A 50 3.16 26.24 -17.75
N GLY A 51 4.22 26.00 -16.94
CA GLY A 51 4.86 26.98 -16.09
C GLY A 51 4.14 27.26 -14.75
N HIS A 52 3.04 26.62 -14.46
CA HIS A 52 2.26 26.76 -13.22
C HIS A 52 2.14 25.46 -12.46
N LYS A 53 1.97 25.51 -11.13
CA LYS A 53 1.67 24.32 -10.31
C LYS A 53 0.26 23.83 -10.61
N ASP A 54 0.12 22.53 -10.89
CA ASP A 54 -1.18 21.89 -11.15
C ASP A 54 -1.94 21.67 -9.83
N HIS A 55 -3.00 22.43 -9.60
CA HIS A 55 -3.81 22.38 -8.39
C HIS A 55 -4.86 21.26 -8.35
N ARG A 56 -4.86 20.34 -9.31
CA ARG A 56 -5.79 19.19 -9.31
C ARG A 56 -5.48 18.16 -8.23
N PHE A 57 -4.35 18.29 -7.52
CA PHE A 57 -3.94 17.40 -6.44
C PHE A 57 -3.99 15.94 -6.84
N VAL A 58 -3.20 15.58 -7.82
CA VAL A 58 -3.07 14.19 -8.27
C VAL A 58 -2.60 13.34 -7.10
N SER A 59 -3.42 12.39 -6.66
CA SER A 59 -3.23 11.65 -5.42
C SER A 59 -3.80 10.22 -5.51
N GLY A 60 -4.18 9.62 -4.39
CA GLY A 60 -4.73 8.28 -4.28
C GLY A 60 -5.99 7.96 -5.09
N HIS A 61 -6.55 8.93 -5.80
CA HIS A 61 -7.62 8.76 -6.79
C HIS A 61 -7.11 8.72 -8.25
N ALA A 62 -5.78 8.80 -8.43
CA ALA A 62 -5.14 8.74 -9.74
C ALA A 62 -4.21 7.51 -9.82
N PRO A 63 -4.70 6.34 -10.26
CA PRO A 63 -3.93 5.09 -10.30
C PRO A 63 -2.61 5.23 -11.04
N ALA A 64 -2.58 5.98 -12.15
CA ALA A 64 -1.36 6.22 -12.90
C ALA A 64 -0.28 6.99 -12.12
N GLN A 65 -0.66 7.87 -11.19
CA GLN A 65 0.28 8.56 -10.31
C GLN A 65 0.85 7.59 -9.27
N ILE A 66 -0.01 6.75 -8.68
CA ILE A 66 0.41 5.75 -7.70
C ILE A 66 1.35 4.75 -8.37
N ALA A 67 1.00 4.24 -9.56
CA ALA A 67 1.79 3.27 -10.31
C ALA A 67 3.21 3.79 -10.64
N ARG A 68 3.38 5.09 -10.83
CA ARG A 68 4.70 5.70 -11.08
C ARG A 68 5.63 5.68 -9.87
N ALA A 69 5.07 5.62 -8.68
CA ALA A 69 5.83 5.61 -7.43
C ALA A 69 6.11 4.20 -6.89
N VAL A 70 5.56 3.15 -7.52
CA VAL A 70 5.66 1.78 -7.00
C VAL A 70 6.30 0.87 -8.05
N HIS A 71 7.36 0.18 -7.64
CA HIS A 71 8.11 -0.75 -8.48
C HIS A 71 8.10 -2.13 -7.85
N VAL A 72 7.80 -3.16 -8.63
CA VAL A 72 7.76 -4.56 -8.18
C VAL A 72 8.75 -5.38 -8.99
N ASP A 73 9.73 -5.94 -8.30
CA ASP A 73 10.67 -6.90 -8.87
C ASP A 73 10.37 -8.29 -8.29
N VAL A 74 10.28 -9.27 -9.18
CA VAL A 74 10.07 -10.68 -8.80
C VAL A 74 11.13 -11.52 -9.45
N ALA A 75 11.79 -12.36 -8.66
CA ALA A 75 12.79 -13.30 -9.12
C ALA A 75 12.54 -14.69 -8.53
N ARG A 76 12.88 -15.72 -9.31
CA ARG A 76 12.86 -17.09 -8.83
C ARG A 76 13.97 -17.32 -7.81
N GLU A 77 13.65 -18.02 -6.75
CA GLU A 77 14.57 -18.54 -5.73
C GLU A 77 14.68 -20.07 -5.84
N LYS A 78 15.41 -20.68 -4.91
CA LYS A 78 15.53 -22.15 -4.86
C LYS A 78 14.20 -22.81 -4.56
N GLY A 79 13.97 -23.97 -5.16
CA GLY A 79 12.72 -24.71 -4.99
C GLY A 79 11.55 -24.02 -5.69
N ASN A 80 10.42 -23.92 -4.99
CA ASN A 80 9.22 -23.24 -5.47
C ASN A 80 9.05 -21.86 -4.79
N ALA A 81 10.12 -21.16 -4.55
CA ALA A 81 10.10 -19.86 -3.88
C ALA A 81 10.34 -18.69 -4.83
N LEU A 82 9.76 -17.55 -4.52
CA LEU A 82 9.93 -16.26 -5.20
C LEU A 82 10.50 -15.24 -4.23
N ARG A 83 11.53 -14.53 -4.64
CA ARG A 83 11.90 -13.25 -4.01
C ARG A 83 11.07 -12.15 -4.63
N VAL A 84 10.31 -11.44 -3.81
CA VAL A 84 9.57 -10.26 -4.23
C VAL A 84 10.15 -9.05 -3.51
N VAL A 85 10.39 -7.98 -4.26
CA VAL A 85 10.82 -6.68 -3.74
C VAL A 85 9.85 -5.62 -4.24
N ILE A 86 9.26 -4.86 -3.33
CA ILE A 86 8.42 -3.69 -3.66
C ILE A 86 9.16 -2.46 -3.17
N ARG A 87 9.50 -1.55 -4.09
CA ARG A 87 10.07 -0.24 -3.78
C ARG A 87 9.02 0.84 -3.99
N VAL A 88 8.95 1.78 -3.05
CA VAL A 88 8.01 2.88 -3.06
C VAL A 88 8.79 4.20 -3.00
N ASP A 89 8.72 4.96 -4.08
CA ASP A 89 9.34 6.28 -4.22
C ASP A 89 8.35 7.35 -3.75
N ALA A 90 8.07 7.36 -2.43
CA ALA A 90 7.22 8.33 -1.77
C ALA A 90 7.80 8.72 -0.42
N GLY A 91 7.53 9.95 0.01
CA GLY A 91 7.95 10.47 1.32
C GLY A 91 7.07 10.00 2.48
N HIS A 92 6.17 9.06 2.27
CA HIS A 92 5.24 8.55 3.26
C HIS A 92 4.94 7.08 2.97
N ALA A 93 4.31 6.39 3.91
CA ALA A 93 3.96 4.98 3.77
C ALA A 93 2.99 4.73 2.60
N PHE A 94 3.09 3.55 2.00
CA PHE A 94 2.20 3.08 0.94
C PHE A 94 1.45 1.80 1.39
N PRO A 95 0.13 1.73 1.16
CA PRO A 95 -0.75 2.81 0.75
C PRO A 95 -0.91 3.85 1.86
N THR A 96 -1.04 5.12 1.47
CA THR A 96 -1.22 6.24 2.40
C THR A 96 -2.59 6.87 2.27
N GLY A 97 -2.86 7.86 3.11
CA GLY A 97 -4.13 8.56 3.21
C GLY A 97 -4.97 8.01 4.36
N ASP A 98 -6.27 7.98 4.19
CA ASP A 98 -7.16 7.49 5.24
C ASP A 98 -6.98 5.99 5.51
N MET A 99 -7.57 5.53 6.63
CA MET A 99 -7.54 4.13 7.08
C MET A 99 -8.19 3.13 6.09
N PHE A 100 -8.87 3.63 5.06
CA PHE A 100 -9.62 2.83 4.09
C PHE A 100 -8.85 2.62 2.79
N ARG A 101 -7.52 2.51 2.89
CA ARG A 101 -6.64 2.18 1.75
C ARG A 101 -5.84 0.93 2.06
N ARG A 102 -5.78 0.02 1.09
CA ARG A 102 -4.88 -1.12 1.14
C ARG A 102 -4.31 -1.43 -0.23
N ALA A 103 -3.19 -2.12 -0.26
CA ALA A 103 -2.66 -2.72 -1.47
C ALA A 103 -2.57 -4.23 -1.27
N ARG A 104 -2.76 -4.99 -2.34
CA ARG A 104 -2.64 -6.44 -2.34
C ARG A 104 -1.70 -6.88 -3.45
N LEU A 105 -0.67 -7.61 -3.08
CA LEU A 105 0.14 -8.40 -4.01
C LEU A 105 -0.50 -9.77 -4.12
N VAL A 106 -0.94 -10.13 -5.32
CA VAL A 106 -1.49 -11.44 -5.63
C VAL A 106 -0.55 -12.15 -6.59
N VAL A 107 -0.19 -13.39 -6.27
CA VAL A 107 0.71 -14.22 -7.06
C VAL A 107 -0.01 -15.50 -7.44
N PHE A 108 0.02 -15.86 -8.72
CA PHE A 108 -0.52 -17.12 -9.24
C PHE A 108 0.60 -17.89 -9.95
N ALA A 109 0.79 -19.15 -9.54
CA ALA A 109 1.63 -20.11 -10.24
C ALA A 109 0.76 -20.96 -11.15
N GLU A 110 1.17 -21.08 -12.40
CA GLU A 110 0.41 -21.80 -13.44
C GLU A 110 1.18 -23.03 -13.92
N GLY A 111 0.42 -24.11 -14.13
CA GLY A 111 0.88 -25.34 -14.76
C GLY A 111 0.88 -25.26 -16.30
N ALA A 112 1.23 -26.38 -16.94
CA ALA A 112 1.42 -26.44 -18.39
C ALA A 112 0.15 -26.16 -19.22
N ARG A 113 -1.04 -26.32 -18.64
CA ARG A 113 -2.33 -26.07 -19.29
C ARG A 113 -2.94 -24.70 -18.88
N GLY A 114 -2.20 -23.89 -18.13
CA GLY A 114 -2.66 -22.60 -17.61
C GLY A 114 -3.53 -22.71 -16.35
N GLU A 115 -3.64 -23.89 -15.76
CA GLU A 115 -4.32 -24.09 -14.48
C GLU A 115 -3.51 -23.46 -13.34
N ILE A 116 -4.19 -22.90 -12.33
CA ILE A 116 -3.54 -22.42 -11.12
C ILE A 116 -3.14 -23.63 -10.26
N VAL A 117 -1.85 -23.77 -9.99
CA VAL A 117 -1.28 -24.89 -9.23
C VAL A 117 -0.82 -24.50 -7.84
N ALA A 118 -0.57 -23.20 -7.61
CA ALA A 118 -0.35 -22.58 -6.30
C ALA A 118 -0.65 -21.08 -6.38
N ASP A 119 -0.94 -20.47 -5.24
CA ASP A 119 -1.12 -19.03 -5.13
C ASP A 119 -0.57 -18.49 -3.81
N ALA A 120 -0.35 -17.21 -3.76
CA ALA A 120 0.01 -16.48 -2.54
C ALA A 120 -0.53 -15.06 -2.59
N GLU A 121 -0.81 -14.51 -1.41
CA GLU A 121 -1.24 -13.12 -1.28
C GLU A 121 -0.53 -12.43 -0.13
N ARG A 122 -0.23 -11.12 -0.30
CA ARG A 122 0.22 -10.23 0.76
C ARG A 122 -0.62 -8.97 0.73
N THR A 123 -1.07 -8.56 1.90
CA THR A 123 -1.86 -7.33 2.07
C THR A 123 -1.05 -6.30 2.83
N PHE A 124 -1.01 -5.08 2.29
CA PHE A 124 -0.35 -3.92 2.86
C PHE A 124 -1.41 -2.88 3.23
N GLY A 125 -1.39 -2.45 4.46
CA GLY A 125 -2.38 -1.50 4.97
C GLY A 125 -2.42 -1.49 6.49
N ARG A 126 -3.37 -0.77 7.06
CA ARG A 126 -3.65 -0.80 8.49
C ARG A 126 -4.90 -1.63 8.75
N THR A 127 -4.87 -2.43 9.80
CA THR A 127 -6.06 -3.13 10.29
C THR A 127 -6.51 -2.51 11.59
N TRP A 128 -7.82 -2.41 11.73
CA TRP A 128 -8.48 -1.82 12.88
C TRP A 128 -9.48 -2.83 13.43
N GLY A 129 -9.43 -3.11 14.69
CA GLY A 129 -10.31 -4.07 15.34
C GLY A 129 -10.37 -3.85 16.84
N GLY A 130 -11.15 -4.74 17.49
CA GLY A 130 -11.38 -4.60 18.91
C GLY A 130 -12.41 -3.53 19.25
N VAL A 131 -13.02 -3.68 20.40
CA VAL A 131 -13.85 -2.67 21.05
C VAL A 131 -13.06 -2.27 22.27
N ALA A 132 -12.57 -1.04 22.33
CA ALA A 132 -11.97 -0.52 23.52
C ALA A 132 -12.96 -0.63 24.69
N ARG A 133 -12.47 -1.02 25.85
CA ARG A 133 -13.27 -1.09 27.07
C ARG A 133 -13.07 0.19 27.88
N GLY A 134 -14.04 0.53 28.74
CA GLY A 134 -13.96 1.72 29.59
C GLY A 134 -14.35 2.99 28.86
N GLU A 135 -13.62 4.08 29.06
CA GLU A 135 -13.92 5.41 28.53
C GLU A 135 -13.96 5.47 26.98
N HIS A 136 -13.30 4.52 26.32
CA HIS A 136 -13.22 4.44 24.87
C HIS A 136 -14.08 3.29 24.30
N ALA A 137 -15.09 2.85 25.04
CA ALA A 137 -15.99 1.79 24.58
C ALA A 137 -16.61 2.12 23.22
N GLY A 138 -16.47 1.20 22.25
CA GLY A 138 -16.91 1.39 20.86
C GLY A 138 -15.84 1.96 19.92
N ALA A 139 -14.71 2.43 20.43
CA ALA A 139 -13.60 2.90 19.63
C ALA A 139 -12.81 1.71 19.03
N ARG A 140 -12.28 1.90 17.82
CA ARG A 140 -11.41 0.92 17.18
C ARG A 140 -9.96 1.26 17.45
N GLU A 141 -9.16 0.24 17.73
CA GLU A 141 -7.72 0.35 17.89
C GLU A 141 -7.01 -0.18 16.65
N GLN A 142 -5.90 0.45 16.27
CA GLN A 142 -5.05 -0.08 15.23
C GLN A 142 -4.39 -1.36 15.74
N GLN A 143 -4.62 -2.46 15.04
CA GLN A 143 -4.07 -3.78 15.40
C GLN A 143 -2.78 -4.09 14.64
N SER A 144 -2.68 -3.62 13.40
CA SER A 144 -1.45 -3.78 12.62
C SER A 144 -1.27 -2.64 11.63
N ASP A 145 -0.01 -2.42 11.25
CA ASP A 145 0.41 -1.56 10.16
C ASP A 145 1.45 -2.31 9.31
N THR A 146 1.03 -2.77 8.15
CA THR A 146 1.87 -3.47 7.18
C THR A 146 2.17 -2.62 5.96
N ARG A 147 1.93 -1.30 6.02
CA ARG A 147 2.23 -0.37 4.94
C ARG A 147 3.73 -0.34 4.65
N ILE A 148 4.08 -0.13 3.40
CA ILE A 148 5.46 -0.13 2.94
C ILE A 148 6.06 1.27 3.13
N ARG A 149 7.20 1.34 3.81
CA ARG A 149 8.01 2.56 3.96
C ARG A 149 9.32 2.35 3.20
N GLY A 150 9.43 2.94 2.01
CA GLY A 150 10.58 2.76 1.12
C GLY A 150 10.60 1.38 0.46
N THR A 151 11.19 0.37 1.07
CA THR A 151 11.32 -0.97 0.47
C THR A 151 10.76 -2.06 1.36
N TRP A 152 10.01 -2.95 0.76
CA TRP A 152 9.60 -4.23 1.35
C TRP A 152 10.18 -5.36 0.51
N SER A 153 10.64 -6.44 1.16
CA SER A 153 11.16 -7.64 0.49
C SER A 153 10.81 -8.89 1.29
N GLU A 154 10.36 -9.91 0.60
CA GLU A 154 10.05 -11.22 1.17
C GLU A 154 10.40 -12.35 0.20
N VAL A 155 10.75 -13.52 0.74
CA VAL A 155 10.79 -14.78 -0.02
C VAL A 155 9.47 -15.50 0.24
N ILE A 156 8.68 -15.66 -0.81
CA ILE A 156 7.37 -16.29 -0.77
C ILE A 156 7.51 -17.73 -1.27
N ASP A 157 7.23 -18.68 -0.42
CA ASP A 157 7.14 -20.08 -0.82
C ASP A 157 5.77 -20.34 -1.45
N LEU A 158 5.79 -20.90 -2.66
CA LEU A 158 4.61 -21.43 -3.35
C LEU A 158 4.41 -22.87 -2.87
N GLU A 159 3.78 -22.98 -1.70
CA GLU A 159 3.66 -24.25 -0.99
C GLU A 159 2.89 -25.30 -1.79
N ALA A 160 3.43 -26.52 -1.77
CA ALA A 160 2.81 -27.76 -2.29
C ALA A 160 2.01 -27.58 -3.61
N PRO A 161 2.67 -27.12 -4.70
CA PRO A 161 1.95 -26.96 -5.96
C PRO A 161 1.35 -28.29 -6.42
N SER A 162 0.11 -28.26 -6.90
CA SER A 162 -0.62 -29.45 -7.33
C SER A 162 -0.08 -30.07 -8.62
N ALA A 163 0.78 -29.34 -9.35
CA ALA A 163 1.49 -29.77 -10.54
C ALA A 163 2.77 -28.93 -10.73
N PRO A 164 3.70 -29.33 -11.64
CA PRO A 164 4.87 -28.52 -11.94
C PRO A 164 4.51 -27.10 -12.41
N ILE A 165 5.16 -26.11 -11.81
CA ILE A 165 5.00 -24.69 -12.19
C ILE A 165 5.74 -24.46 -13.52
N VAL A 166 5.11 -23.76 -14.46
CA VAL A 166 5.74 -23.34 -15.74
C VAL A 166 5.76 -21.81 -15.90
N ARG A 167 4.85 -21.10 -15.19
CA ARG A 167 4.77 -19.64 -15.20
C ARG A 167 4.26 -19.16 -13.86
N VAL A 168 4.73 -17.97 -13.48
CA VAL A 168 4.19 -17.22 -12.35
C VAL A 168 3.75 -15.87 -12.84
N ARG A 169 2.56 -15.45 -12.46
CA ARG A 169 2.05 -14.09 -12.68
C ARG A 169 1.84 -13.41 -11.34
N TRP A 170 2.07 -12.12 -11.31
CA TRP A 170 1.75 -11.30 -10.13
C TRP A 170 1.06 -10.01 -10.51
N THR A 171 0.29 -9.51 -9.56
CA THR A 171 -0.44 -8.25 -9.71
C THR A 171 -0.40 -7.51 -8.38
N LEU A 172 0.00 -6.25 -8.39
CA LEU A 172 -0.16 -5.35 -7.25
C LEU A 172 -1.41 -4.49 -7.49
N ILE A 173 -2.38 -4.64 -6.60
CA ILE A 173 -3.70 -4.02 -6.68
C ILE A 173 -3.81 -2.99 -5.57
N TYR A 174 -4.29 -1.79 -5.89
CA TYR A 174 -4.64 -0.76 -4.92
C TYR A 174 -6.15 -0.72 -4.73
N GLU A 175 -6.61 -0.75 -3.49
CA GLU A 175 -8.03 -0.84 -3.16
C GLU A 175 -8.49 0.30 -2.27
N ARG A 176 -9.65 0.88 -2.63
CA ARG A 176 -10.40 1.81 -1.81
C ARG A 176 -11.43 1.01 -1.02
N VAL A 177 -11.19 0.87 0.28
CA VAL A 177 -12.03 0.08 1.20
C VAL A 177 -13.15 0.95 1.72
N VAL A 178 -14.38 0.45 1.71
CA VAL A 178 -15.55 1.13 2.28
C VAL A 178 -15.76 0.72 3.73
N ALA A 179 -15.60 -0.57 4.01
CA ALA A 179 -15.81 -1.12 5.34
C ALA A 179 -14.95 -2.35 5.58
N MET A 180 -14.54 -2.53 6.82
CA MET A 180 -13.90 -3.76 7.32
C MET A 180 -14.72 -4.28 8.50
N ARG A 181 -15.15 -5.55 8.42
CA ARG A 181 -15.88 -6.24 9.49
C ARG A 181 -15.21 -7.60 9.72
N GLY A 182 -14.27 -7.64 10.67
CA GLY A 182 -13.41 -8.80 10.85
C GLY A 182 -12.64 -9.11 9.56
N PRO A 183 -12.68 -10.37 9.06
CA PRO A 183 -12.00 -10.74 7.82
C PRO A 183 -12.69 -10.20 6.55
N HIS A 184 -13.92 -9.73 6.67
CA HIS A 184 -14.68 -9.26 5.51
C HIS A 184 -14.36 -7.80 5.19
N VAL A 185 -13.92 -7.56 3.97
CA VAL A 185 -13.57 -6.23 3.45
C VAL A 185 -14.47 -5.91 2.26
N SER A 186 -15.18 -4.78 2.34
CA SER A 186 -15.94 -4.24 1.23
C SER A 186 -15.11 -3.19 0.51
N VAL A 187 -14.97 -3.34 -0.80
CA VAL A 187 -14.14 -2.50 -1.66
C VAL A 187 -15.03 -1.69 -2.59
N ALA A 188 -14.85 -0.37 -2.61
CA ALA A 188 -15.57 0.52 -3.53
C ALA A 188 -14.97 0.52 -4.93
N ALA A 189 -13.65 0.39 -5.01
CA ALA A 189 -12.92 0.35 -6.27
C ALA A 189 -11.55 -0.30 -6.07
N SER A 190 -11.04 -0.92 -7.13
CA SER A 190 -9.71 -1.49 -7.19
C SER A 190 -9.04 -1.09 -8.50
N ASP A 191 -7.74 -0.81 -8.43
CA ASP A 191 -6.93 -0.42 -9.58
C ASP A 191 -5.67 -1.30 -9.60
N THR A 192 -5.37 -1.93 -10.73
CA THR A 192 -4.09 -2.59 -10.96
C THR A 192 -3.01 -1.53 -11.12
N LEU A 193 -1.99 -1.58 -10.27
CA LEU A 193 -0.86 -0.66 -10.34
C LEU A 193 0.29 -1.22 -11.16
N VAL A 194 0.65 -2.46 -10.90
CA VAL A 194 1.75 -3.17 -11.55
C VAL A 194 1.33 -4.60 -11.76
N GLU A 195 1.68 -5.15 -12.91
CA GLU A 195 1.54 -6.58 -13.21
C GLU A 195 2.78 -7.09 -13.92
N GLY A 196 3.03 -8.37 -13.82
CA GLY A 196 4.13 -9.00 -14.51
C GLY A 196 4.05 -10.51 -14.51
N GLU A 197 4.94 -11.11 -15.26
CA GLU A 197 5.08 -12.57 -15.32
C GLU A 197 6.54 -13.01 -15.37
N LEU A 198 6.77 -14.23 -14.95
CA LEU A 198 8.04 -14.91 -14.96
C LEU A 198 7.84 -16.34 -15.46
N ARG A 199 8.66 -16.77 -16.43
CA ARG A 199 8.75 -18.19 -16.80
C ARG A 199 9.50 -18.95 -15.72
N TRP A 200 8.96 -20.10 -15.35
CA TRP A 200 9.49 -20.89 -14.24
C TRP A 200 10.58 -21.89 -14.65
#